data_064a4b0a7f773d747332f8c0972b82d7
#
_entry.id   064a4b0a7f773d747332f8c0972b82d7
#
_cell.length_a   1.000
_cell.length_b   1.000
_cell.length_c   1.000
_cell.angle_alpha   90.00
_cell.angle_beta   90.00
_cell.angle_gamma   90.00
#
_symmetry.space_group_name_H-M   'P 1'
#
loop_
_entity.id
_entity.type
_entity.pdbx_description
1 polymer ?
#
loop_
_entity_poly.entity_id
_entity_poly.type
_entity_poly.pdbx_seq_one_letter_code
_entity_poly.pdbx_strand_id
1 'polypeptide(L)'
;MTLGEYSGLVQSGIHVKWPAPIQTVIKIPTKRELEMEFGQVAGSDSRRRSNRSELQEEALMLTGDLNVAVVPWKTQYRIAEPDKFLFKVKDPVGTFRDMNEAVMREVIGDRSVNEVLTTGRQEIAAQMEIKLQEMCDQYENGIKINRILLQKVLPPKQVQDAFNEVNTAEQEKEKMINQALGDYNRIIPRARGEAEQTVQQAEGYATD
;
A
#
# COMPACT_ATOMS: atom_id res chain seq x y z
N MET A 1 24.83 0.09 -28.85
CA MET A 1 24.19 0.26 -30.17
C MET A 1 25.29 0.54 -31.17
N THR A 2 25.27 -0.13 -32.29
CA THR A 2 26.24 0.05 -33.39
C THR A 2 25.48 0.57 -34.59
N LEU A 3 25.83 1.77 -35.09
CA LEU A 3 25.13 2.45 -36.20
C LEU A 3 23.60 2.61 -35.99
N GLY A 4 23.16 2.74 -34.75
CA GLY A 4 21.73 2.86 -34.41
C GLY A 4 21.03 1.53 -34.13
N GLU A 5 21.65 0.39 -34.43
CA GLU A 5 21.08 -0.94 -34.17
C GLU A 5 21.55 -1.48 -32.80
N TYR A 6 20.64 -2.22 -32.14
CA TYR A 6 20.99 -2.88 -30.88
C TYR A 6 22.00 -4.01 -31.10
N SER A 7 23.17 -3.91 -30.47
CA SER A 7 24.24 -4.88 -30.68
C SER A 7 24.46 -5.85 -29.51
N GLY A 8 23.83 -5.61 -28.37
CA GLY A 8 23.90 -6.50 -27.22
C GLY A 8 24.06 -5.77 -25.88
N LEU A 9 23.92 -6.54 -24.81
CA LEU A 9 24.00 -6.11 -23.40
C LEU A 9 25.40 -6.47 -22.88
N VAL A 10 26.04 -5.49 -22.29
CA VAL A 10 27.39 -5.65 -21.74
C VAL A 10 27.35 -5.43 -20.24
N GLN A 11 27.88 -6.36 -19.46
CA GLN A 11 27.94 -6.25 -18.01
C GLN A 11 28.96 -5.19 -17.57
N SER A 12 28.87 -4.76 -16.31
CA SER A 12 29.83 -3.80 -15.74
C SER A 12 31.27 -4.36 -15.80
N GLY A 13 32.19 -3.60 -16.40
CA GLY A 13 33.58 -3.99 -16.60
C GLY A 13 34.29 -3.03 -17.55
N ILE A 14 35.51 -3.37 -17.88
CA ILE A 14 36.30 -2.63 -18.87
C ILE A 14 35.99 -3.20 -20.25
N HIS A 15 35.42 -2.37 -21.12
CA HIS A 15 35.06 -2.74 -22.48
C HIS A 15 35.65 -1.73 -23.48
N VAL A 16 36.18 -2.23 -24.56
CA VAL A 16 36.68 -1.40 -25.66
C VAL A 16 35.50 -1.14 -26.60
N LYS A 17 35.25 0.10 -26.94
CA LYS A 17 34.22 0.53 -27.91
C LYS A 17 34.82 1.35 -29.04
N TRP A 18 34.17 1.33 -30.18
CA TRP A 18 34.49 2.23 -31.29
C TRP A 18 34.08 3.67 -30.95
N PRO A 19 34.79 4.67 -31.47
CA PRO A 19 34.44 6.07 -31.22
C PRO A 19 33.06 6.41 -31.78
N ALA A 20 32.41 7.38 -31.17
CA ALA A 20 31.16 7.95 -31.70
C ALA A 20 31.46 8.58 -33.10
N PRO A 21 30.53 8.46 -34.10
CA PRO A 21 29.15 7.98 -33.99
C PRO A 21 28.93 6.47 -34.24
N ILE A 22 29.99 5.69 -34.44
CA ILE A 22 29.87 4.27 -34.82
C ILE A 22 29.25 3.46 -33.70
N GLN A 23 29.65 3.68 -32.44
CA GLN A 23 29.10 2.93 -31.32
C GLN A 23 28.68 3.84 -30.17
N THR A 24 27.43 3.72 -29.75
CA THR A 24 26.86 4.44 -28.60
C THR A 24 26.58 3.48 -27.46
N VAL A 25 26.94 3.85 -26.23
CA VAL A 25 26.70 3.06 -25.00
C VAL A 25 25.72 3.83 -24.13
N ILE A 26 24.61 3.18 -23.77
CA ILE A 26 23.62 3.68 -22.81
C ILE A 26 23.83 2.94 -21.49
N LYS A 27 24.02 3.70 -20.40
CA LYS A 27 24.23 3.12 -19.07
C LYS A 27 22.90 3.07 -18.32
N ILE A 28 22.51 1.88 -17.87
CA ILE A 28 21.27 1.66 -17.09
C ILE A 28 21.64 1.05 -15.74
N PRO A 29 21.11 1.57 -14.63
CA PRO A 29 21.33 1.04 -13.30
C PRO A 29 20.47 -0.22 -13.03
N THR A 30 20.90 -1.40 -13.45
CA THR A 30 20.13 -2.65 -13.29
C THR A 30 20.19 -3.22 -11.88
N LYS A 31 21.25 -2.93 -11.13
CA LYS A 31 21.45 -3.42 -9.76
C LYS A 31 20.94 -2.48 -8.67
N ARG A 32 20.56 -1.27 -9.05
CA ARG A 32 20.07 -0.25 -8.12
C ARG A 32 18.56 -0.37 -8.00
N GLU A 33 18.06 -0.35 -6.78
CA GLU A 33 16.64 -0.15 -6.51
C GLU A 33 16.28 1.30 -6.77
N LEU A 34 15.22 1.49 -7.51
CA LEU A 34 14.63 2.77 -7.83
C LEU A 34 13.32 2.90 -7.06
N GLU A 35 13.00 4.11 -6.66
CA GLU A 35 11.75 4.43 -5.96
C GLU A 35 10.94 5.42 -6.78
N MET A 36 9.63 5.17 -6.85
CA MET A 36 8.66 6.09 -7.40
C MET A 36 7.63 6.40 -6.32
N GLU A 37 7.48 7.67 -6.02
CA GLU A 37 6.57 8.16 -4.98
C GLU A 37 5.32 8.77 -5.62
N PHE A 38 4.18 8.51 -4.98
CA PHE A 38 2.87 8.99 -5.38
C PHE A 38 2.19 9.68 -4.20
N GLY A 39 1.58 10.83 -4.46
CA GLY A 39 0.79 11.54 -3.45
C GLY A 39 1.57 12.15 -2.29
N GLN A 40 2.89 12.07 -2.29
CA GLN A 40 3.72 12.73 -1.28
C GLN A 40 4.29 14.04 -1.79
N VAL A 41 4.19 15.03 -0.93
CA VAL A 41 5.05 16.19 -1.01
C VAL A 41 6.34 15.81 -0.28
N ALA A 42 7.24 15.12 -0.98
CA ALA A 42 8.56 14.83 -0.44
C ALA A 42 9.28 16.10 -0.05
N GLY A 43 9.86 16.08 1.16
CA GLY A 43 10.51 17.13 1.91
C GLY A 43 11.11 18.32 1.14
N SER A 44 10.96 19.48 1.73
CA SER A 44 11.74 20.73 1.69
C SER A 44 12.39 21.24 0.40
N ASP A 45 12.27 20.63 -0.76
CA ASP A 45 12.76 21.23 -2.00
C ASP A 45 11.75 22.22 -2.56
N SER A 46 11.99 23.47 -2.24
CA SER A 46 11.20 24.65 -2.63
C SER A 46 10.99 24.83 -4.14
N ARG A 47 11.67 24.05 -4.98
CA ARG A 47 11.55 24.09 -6.44
C ARG A 47 10.37 23.30 -7.01
N ARG A 48 9.70 22.44 -6.22
CA ARG A 48 8.54 21.62 -6.65
C ARG A 48 7.19 22.14 -6.15
N ARG A 49 7.09 23.40 -5.76
CA ARG A 49 5.83 23.99 -5.27
C ARG A 49 4.72 24.07 -6.33
N SER A 50 5.05 24.07 -7.61
CA SER A 50 4.05 24.17 -8.69
C SER A 50 3.23 22.88 -8.91
N ASN A 51 3.75 21.70 -8.54
CA ASN A 51 3.06 20.43 -8.75
C ASN A 51 2.40 19.85 -7.47
N ARG A 52 2.22 20.68 -6.44
CA ARG A 52 1.66 20.18 -5.16
C ARG A 52 0.20 19.75 -5.26
N SER A 53 -0.57 20.44 -6.09
CA SER A 53 -1.98 20.08 -6.37
C SER A 53 -2.09 18.81 -7.19
N GLU A 54 -1.29 18.67 -8.22
CA GLU A 54 -1.27 17.47 -9.08
C GLU A 54 -0.87 16.21 -8.31
N LEU A 55 0.14 16.29 -7.44
CA LEU A 55 0.57 15.17 -6.60
C LEU A 55 -0.49 14.76 -5.55
N GLN A 56 -1.29 15.73 -5.07
CA GLN A 56 -2.40 15.42 -4.18
C GLN A 56 -3.58 14.79 -4.92
N GLU A 57 -3.82 15.20 -6.16
CA GLU A 57 -4.86 14.62 -7.02
C GLU A 57 -4.54 13.17 -7.40
N GLU A 58 -3.26 12.84 -7.65
CA GLU A 58 -2.81 11.45 -7.89
C GLU A 58 -3.13 10.50 -6.73
N ALA A 59 -3.04 10.98 -5.49
CA ALA A 59 -3.32 10.18 -4.29
C ALA A 59 -4.80 10.14 -3.90
N LEU A 60 -5.62 10.99 -4.52
CA LEU A 60 -7.04 11.06 -4.22
C LEU A 60 -7.77 9.93 -4.95
N MET A 61 -8.35 8.99 -4.19
CA MET A 61 -8.97 7.80 -4.74
C MET A 61 -10.36 7.60 -4.18
N LEU A 62 -11.24 7.08 -5.03
CA LEU A 62 -12.58 6.65 -4.66
C LEU A 62 -12.53 5.19 -4.25
N THR A 63 -13.10 4.87 -3.10
CA THR A 63 -13.24 3.51 -2.58
C THR A 63 -14.55 2.87 -3.05
N GLY A 64 -14.68 1.55 -2.91
CA GLY A 64 -15.88 0.81 -3.36
C GLY A 64 -17.17 1.19 -2.63
N ASP A 65 -17.08 1.77 -1.44
CA ASP A 65 -18.19 2.32 -0.67
C ASP A 65 -18.46 3.82 -0.95
N LEU A 66 -17.95 4.33 -2.09
CA LEU A 66 -18.13 5.70 -2.57
C LEU A 66 -17.56 6.79 -1.64
N ASN A 67 -16.60 6.42 -0.80
CA ASN A 67 -15.85 7.37 0.00
C ASN A 67 -14.57 7.81 -0.71
N VAL A 68 -14.06 8.97 -0.33
CA VAL A 68 -12.82 9.51 -0.87
C VAL A 68 -11.70 9.39 0.16
N ALA A 69 -10.59 8.78 -0.22
CA ALA A 69 -9.40 8.63 0.61
C ALA A 69 -8.17 9.19 -0.09
N VAL A 70 -7.26 9.77 0.69
CA VAL A 70 -5.93 10.16 0.22
C VAL A 70 -4.98 9.02 0.55
N VAL A 71 -4.53 8.32 -0.47
CA VAL A 71 -3.70 7.12 -0.36
C VAL A 71 -2.32 7.39 -0.96
N PRO A 72 -1.35 7.86 -0.20
CA PRO A 72 0.01 8.00 -0.69
C PRO A 72 0.75 6.66 -0.61
N TRP A 73 1.51 6.33 -1.64
CA TRP A 73 2.31 5.10 -1.68
C TRP A 73 3.66 5.32 -2.36
N LYS A 74 4.54 4.33 -2.19
CA LYS A 74 5.84 4.23 -2.85
C LYS A 74 5.97 2.87 -3.50
N THR A 75 6.43 2.86 -4.74
CA THR A 75 6.76 1.64 -5.46
C THR A 75 8.27 1.52 -5.58
N GLN A 76 8.84 0.45 -5.03
CA GLN A 76 10.23 0.10 -5.19
C GLN A 76 10.37 -0.92 -6.33
N TYR A 77 11.18 -0.60 -7.29
CA TYR A 77 11.37 -1.41 -8.49
C TYR A 77 12.82 -1.41 -8.96
N ARG A 78 13.13 -2.34 -9.83
CA ARG A 78 14.43 -2.39 -10.52
C ARG A 78 14.24 -2.67 -12.00
N ILE A 79 15.21 -2.28 -12.81
CA ILE A 79 15.24 -2.61 -14.21
C ILE A 79 15.91 -3.99 -14.35
N ALA A 80 15.07 -5.03 -14.64
CA ALA A 80 15.54 -6.39 -14.78
C ALA A 80 16.06 -6.66 -16.20
N GLU A 81 15.34 -6.17 -17.21
CA GLU A 81 15.64 -6.38 -18.61
C GLU A 81 15.84 -5.03 -19.34
N PRO A 82 17.10 -4.54 -19.39
CA PRO A 82 17.40 -3.22 -19.95
C PRO A 82 17.09 -3.06 -21.44
N ASP A 83 17.12 -4.13 -22.20
CA ASP A 83 16.77 -4.16 -23.61
C ASP A 83 15.29 -3.88 -23.81
N LYS A 84 14.41 -4.54 -23.06
CA LYS A 84 12.98 -4.28 -23.10
C LYS A 84 12.67 -2.86 -22.61
N PHE A 85 13.30 -2.46 -21.52
CA PHE A 85 13.11 -1.11 -20.93
C PHE A 85 13.44 0.02 -21.92
N LEU A 86 14.45 -0.16 -22.79
CA LEU A 86 14.89 0.88 -23.73
C LEU A 86 14.15 0.87 -25.06
N PHE A 87 13.73 -0.32 -25.52
CA PHE A 87 13.32 -0.48 -26.93
C PHE A 87 11.87 -0.89 -27.13
N LYS A 88 11.21 -1.43 -26.11
CA LYS A 88 9.82 -1.86 -26.23
C LYS A 88 8.81 -0.74 -26.00
N VAL A 89 9.11 0.19 -25.08
CA VAL A 89 8.21 1.27 -24.71
C VAL A 89 8.90 2.61 -24.94
N LYS A 90 8.20 3.57 -25.54
CA LYS A 90 8.74 4.91 -25.87
C LYS A 90 9.15 5.68 -24.61
N ASP A 91 8.30 5.69 -23.58
CA ASP A 91 8.55 6.28 -22.27
C ASP A 91 8.25 5.27 -21.17
N PRO A 92 9.23 4.44 -20.81
CA PRO A 92 9.00 3.38 -19.84
C PRO A 92 8.72 3.91 -18.43
N VAL A 93 9.26 5.07 -18.07
CA VAL A 93 9.06 5.67 -16.75
C VAL A 93 7.66 6.28 -16.63
N GLY A 94 7.23 7.05 -17.63
CA GLY A 94 5.87 7.60 -17.67
C GLY A 94 4.82 6.50 -17.73
N THR A 95 4.99 5.52 -18.61
CA THR A 95 4.08 4.38 -18.71
C THR A 95 4.00 3.60 -17.38
N PHE A 96 5.13 3.40 -16.71
CA PHE A 96 5.15 2.72 -15.41
C PHE A 96 4.43 3.53 -14.33
N ARG A 97 4.50 4.87 -14.38
CA ARG A 97 3.72 5.75 -13.49
C ARG A 97 2.22 5.56 -13.71
N ASP A 98 1.77 5.62 -14.96
CA ASP A 98 0.36 5.48 -15.33
C ASP A 98 -0.18 4.09 -14.94
N MET A 99 0.62 3.03 -15.14
CA MET A 99 0.29 1.67 -14.70
C MET A 99 0.12 1.58 -13.17
N ASN A 100 1.05 2.17 -12.41
CA ASN A 100 0.94 2.21 -10.95
C ASN A 100 -0.36 2.86 -10.49
N GLU A 101 -0.71 3.99 -11.10
CA GLU A 101 -1.92 4.74 -10.76
C GLU A 101 -3.18 3.95 -11.13
N ALA A 102 -3.22 3.35 -12.31
CA ALA A 102 -4.36 2.55 -12.77
C ALA A 102 -4.60 1.33 -11.88
N VAL A 103 -3.56 0.56 -11.57
CA VAL A 103 -3.67 -0.62 -10.70
C VAL A 103 -4.06 -0.23 -9.28
N MET A 104 -3.52 0.87 -8.73
CA MET A 104 -3.89 1.32 -7.40
C MET A 104 -5.36 1.73 -7.34
N ARG A 105 -5.86 2.46 -8.34
CA ARG A 105 -7.29 2.82 -8.42
C ARG A 105 -8.19 1.60 -8.54
N GLU A 106 -7.79 0.59 -9.30
CA GLU A 106 -8.52 -0.67 -9.41
C GLU A 106 -8.59 -1.39 -8.06
N VAL A 107 -7.46 -1.59 -7.40
CA VAL A 107 -7.38 -2.33 -6.13
C VAL A 107 -8.14 -1.63 -5.00
N ILE A 108 -8.07 -0.29 -4.94
CA ILE A 108 -8.77 0.51 -3.91
C ILE A 108 -10.26 0.62 -4.22
N GLY A 109 -10.65 0.70 -5.50
CA GLY A 109 -12.04 0.77 -5.93
C GLY A 109 -12.88 -0.45 -5.52
N ASP A 110 -12.23 -1.59 -5.29
CA ASP A 110 -12.88 -2.82 -4.82
C ASP A 110 -12.92 -2.94 -3.28
N ARG A 111 -12.39 -1.96 -2.53
CA ARG A 111 -12.25 -2.01 -1.07
C ARG A 111 -13.07 -0.93 -0.37
N SER A 112 -13.49 -1.21 0.86
CA SER A 112 -14.10 -0.20 1.71
C SER A 112 -13.07 0.77 2.29
N VAL A 113 -13.49 1.99 2.62
CA VAL A 113 -12.60 2.99 3.24
C VAL A 113 -12.00 2.49 4.55
N ASN A 114 -12.74 1.73 5.35
CA ASN A 114 -12.25 1.16 6.60
C ASN A 114 -11.10 0.17 6.39
N GLU A 115 -11.21 -0.71 5.39
CA GLU A 115 -10.13 -1.64 5.03
C GLU A 115 -8.87 -0.89 4.57
N VAL A 116 -9.03 0.13 3.75
CA VAL A 116 -7.91 0.96 3.25
C VAL A 116 -7.22 1.71 4.39
N LEU A 117 -7.97 2.20 5.38
CA LEU A 117 -7.44 2.98 6.51
C LEU A 117 -6.78 2.11 7.60
N THR A 118 -7.23 0.87 7.79
CA THR A 118 -6.87 0.04 8.95
C THR A 118 -6.06 -1.20 8.57
N THR A 119 -6.71 -2.34 8.42
CA THR A 119 -6.10 -3.67 8.36
C THR A 119 -5.71 -4.10 6.95
N GLY A 120 -6.39 -3.59 5.92
CA GLY A 120 -6.24 -4.06 4.54
C GLY A 120 -4.96 -3.60 3.84
N ARG A 121 -4.15 -2.73 4.44
CA ARG A 121 -2.98 -2.13 3.76
C ARG A 121 -1.96 -3.14 3.25
N GLN A 122 -1.68 -4.19 4.02
CA GLN A 122 -0.74 -5.24 3.60
C GLN A 122 -1.28 -6.06 2.44
N GLU A 123 -2.57 -6.39 2.50
CA GLU A 123 -3.26 -7.13 1.44
C GLU A 123 -3.36 -6.32 0.15
N ILE A 124 -3.70 -5.03 0.28
CA ILE A 124 -3.73 -4.08 -0.85
C ILE A 124 -2.34 -3.99 -1.50
N ALA A 125 -1.27 -3.86 -0.71
CA ALA A 125 0.09 -3.82 -1.22
C ALA A 125 0.47 -5.10 -1.97
N ALA A 126 0.12 -6.26 -1.43
CA ALA A 126 0.40 -7.55 -2.06
C ALA A 126 -0.40 -7.75 -3.37
N GLN A 127 -1.68 -7.40 -3.37
CA GLN A 127 -2.50 -7.47 -4.59
C GLN A 127 -2.00 -6.52 -5.67
N MET A 128 -1.64 -5.30 -5.28
CA MET A 128 -1.08 -4.32 -6.20
C MET A 128 0.25 -4.80 -6.78
N GLU A 129 1.12 -5.43 -5.97
CA GLU A 129 2.40 -5.98 -6.42
C GLU A 129 2.20 -7.05 -7.52
N ILE A 130 1.25 -7.97 -7.30
CA ILE A 130 0.92 -9.02 -8.27
C ILE A 130 0.36 -8.41 -9.56
N LYS A 131 -0.69 -7.60 -9.48
CA LYS A 131 -1.34 -7.01 -10.65
C LYS A 131 -0.41 -6.09 -11.44
N LEU A 132 0.38 -5.30 -10.74
CA LEU A 132 1.33 -4.38 -11.38
C LEU A 132 2.46 -5.16 -12.07
N GLN A 133 2.94 -6.28 -11.49
CA GLN A 133 3.93 -7.14 -12.14
C GLN A 133 3.35 -7.82 -13.38
N GLU A 134 2.11 -8.33 -13.32
CA GLU A 134 1.42 -8.91 -14.48
C GLU A 134 1.29 -7.89 -15.61
N MET A 135 0.94 -6.65 -15.28
CA MET A 135 0.84 -5.57 -16.26
C MET A 135 2.22 -5.23 -16.86
N CYS A 136 3.27 -5.16 -16.02
CA CYS A 136 4.65 -4.95 -16.49
C CYS A 136 5.12 -6.05 -17.44
N ASP A 137 4.77 -7.29 -17.16
CA ASP A 137 5.12 -8.44 -17.98
C ASP A 137 4.33 -8.44 -19.29
N GLN A 138 3.05 -8.07 -19.27
CA GLN A 138 2.21 -7.95 -20.46
C GLN A 138 2.70 -6.87 -21.43
N TYR A 139 3.13 -5.73 -20.90
CA TYR A 139 3.69 -4.64 -21.70
C TYR A 139 5.18 -4.82 -22.03
N GLU A 140 5.80 -5.87 -21.51
CA GLU A 140 7.21 -6.18 -21.72
C GLU A 140 8.15 -4.98 -21.46
N ASN A 141 7.86 -4.21 -20.37
CA ASN A 141 8.64 -3.00 -20.06
C ASN A 141 9.98 -3.27 -19.36
N GLY A 142 10.28 -4.53 -19.04
CA GLY A 142 11.54 -4.95 -18.42
C GLY A 142 11.72 -4.51 -16.95
N ILE A 143 10.67 -4.06 -16.29
CA ILE A 143 10.67 -3.63 -14.89
C ILE A 143 10.27 -4.80 -13.99
N LYS A 144 10.98 -4.98 -12.88
CA LYS A 144 10.61 -5.90 -11.82
C LYS A 144 10.31 -5.14 -10.55
N ILE A 145 9.14 -5.42 -9.98
CA ILE A 145 8.69 -4.82 -8.74
C ILE A 145 9.33 -5.57 -7.58
N ASN A 146 9.89 -4.83 -6.63
CA ASN A 146 10.46 -5.39 -5.41
C ASN A 146 9.46 -5.31 -4.26
N ARG A 147 8.84 -4.14 -4.07
CA ARG A 147 7.88 -3.91 -2.98
C ARG A 147 7.03 -2.67 -3.24
N ILE A 148 5.81 -2.71 -2.72
CA ILE A 148 4.91 -1.57 -2.66
C ILE A 148 4.65 -1.23 -1.19
N LEU A 149 4.80 0.05 -0.84
CA LEU A 149 4.65 0.54 0.52
C LEU A 149 3.54 1.58 0.55
N LEU A 150 2.39 1.22 1.11
CA LEU A 150 1.36 2.20 1.41
C LEU A 150 1.78 3.02 2.63
N GLN A 151 1.68 4.31 2.50
CA GLN A 151 1.95 5.24 3.60
C GLN A 151 0.69 5.43 4.45
N LYS A 152 0.73 6.36 5.40
CA LYS A 152 -0.43 6.64 6.24
C LYS A 152 -1.55 7.23 5.37
N VAL A 153 -2.61 6.45 5.20
CA VAL A 153 -3.83 6.90 4.53
C VAL A 153 -4.58 7.83 5.46
N LEU A 154 -5.07 8.94 4.94
CA LEU A 154 -5.81 9.93 5.69
C LEU A 154 -7.09 10.29 4.91
N PRO A 155 -8.21 10.50 5.59
CA PRO A 155 -9.36 11.10 4.97
C PRO A 155 -9.05 12.55 4.55
N PRO A 156 -9.72 13.11 3.56
CA PRO A 156 -9.59 14.52 3.19
C PRO A 156 -9.79 15.43 4.41
N LYS A 157 -9.03 16.51 4.50
CA LYS A 157 -9.04 17.42 5.66
C LYS A 157 -10.44 17.92 6.06
N GLN A 158 -11.32 18.06 5.08
CA GLN A 158 -12.69 18.57 5.28
C GLN A 158 -13.57 17.62 6.10
N VAL A 159 -13.31 16.31 6.07
CA VAL A 159 -14.10 15.27 6.74
C VAL A 159 -13.34 14.56 7.85
N GLN A 160 -12.09 14.97 8.11
CA GLN A 160 -11.22 14.31 9.07
C GLN A 160 -11.78 14.32 10.50
N ASP A 161 -12.38 15.44 10.92
CA ASP A 161 -12.95 15.57 12.27
C ASP A 161 -14.17 14.67 12.43
N ALA A 162 -15.08 14.65 11.46
CA ALA A 162 -16.24 13.77 11.46
C ALA A 162 -15.83 12.28 11.45
N PHE A 163 -14.81 11.93 10.69
CA PHE A 163 -14.28 10.56 10.63
C PHE A 163 -13.66 10.13 11.98
N ASN A 164 -12.94 11.02 12.64
CA ASN A 164 -12.39 10.76 13.97
C ASN A 164 -13.51 10.57 15.01
N GLU A 165 -14.59 11.33 14.93
CA GLU A 165 -15.76 11.20 15.81
C GLU A 165 -16.43 9.83 15.65
N VAL A 166 -16.64 9.37 14.42
CA VAL A 166 -17.20 8.03 14.13
C VAL A 166 -16.30 6.94 14.71
N ASN A 167 -14.98 7.00 14.46
CA ASN A 167 -14.04 6.02 14.99
C ASN A 167 -14.04 6.01 16.54
N THR A 168 -14.13 7.17 17.17
CA THR A 168 -14.21 7.27 18.63
C THR A 168 -15.49 6.63 19.15
N ALA A 169 -16.63 6.87 18.50
CA ALA A 169 -17.90 6.27 18.87
C ALA A 169 -17.90 4.74 18.70
N GLU A 170 -17.29 4.22 17.64
CA GLU A 170 -17.11 2.77 17.45
C GLU A 170 -16.25 2.14 18.54
N GLN A 171 -15.14 2.78 18.90
CA GLN A 171 -14.25 2.31 19.98
C GLN A 171 -14.98 2.36 21.34
N GLU A 172 -15.74 3.39 21.62
CA GLU A 172 -16.54 3.48 22.84
C GLU A 172 -17.62 2.39 22.90
N LYS A 173 -18.28 2.11 21.78
CA LYS A 173 -19.25 1.01 21.67
C LYS A 173 -18.58 -0.35 21.97
N GLU A 174 -17.45 -0.65 21.36
CA GLU A 174 -16.72 -1.89 21.61
C GLU A 174 -16.25 -1.99 23.07
N LYS A 175 -15.77 -0.88 23.64
CA LYS A 175 -15.38 -0.80 25.04
C LYS A 175 -16.56 -1.13 25.96
N MET A 176 -17.75 -0.56 25.71
CA MET A 176 -18.95 -0.83 26.49
C MET A 176 -19.37 -2.30 26.40
N ILE A 177 -19.33 -2.88 25.18
CA ILE A 177 -19.63 -4.30 25.00
C ILE A 177 -18.66 -5.19 25.76
N ASN A 178 -17.36 -4.92 25.66
CA ASN A 178 -16.33 -5.69 26.35
C ASN A 178 -16.44 -5.53 27.88
N GLN A 179 -16.77 -4.36 28.38
CA GLN A 179 -17.02 -4.12 29.81
C GLN A 179 -18.23 -4.91 30.28
N ALA A 180 -19.35 -4.85 29.53
CA ALA A 180 -20.57 -5.59 29.88
C ALA A 180 -20.35 -7.12 29.88
N LEU A 181 -19.60 -7.63 28.90
CA LEU A 181 -19.18 -9.05 28.86
C LEU A 181 -18.28 -9.43 30.04
N GLY A 182 -17.34 -8.55 30.40
CA GLY A 182 -16.46 -8.73 31.57
C GLY A 182 -17.29 -8.79 32.86
N ASP A 183 -18.23 -7.87 33.03
CA ASP A 183 -19.14 -7.85 34.19
C ASP A 183 -20.06 -9.08 34.23
N TYR A 184 -20.63 -9.46 33.10
CA TYR A 184 -21.40 -10.70 32.98
C TYR A 184 -20.61 -11.93 33.42
N ASN A 185 -19.40 -12.10 32.90
CA ASN A 185 -18.52 -13.23 33.22
C ASN A 185 -18.04 -13.22 34.66
N ARG A 186 -18.04 -12.09 35.33
CA ARG A 186 -17.68 -11.95 36.75
C ARG A 186 -18.86 -12.18 37.67
N ILE A 187 -20.01 -11.58 37.38
CA ILE A 187 -21.17 -11.55 38.29
C ILE A 187 -21.93 -12.87 38.25
N ILE A 188 -22.20 -13.43 37.06
CA ILE A 188 -23.00 -14.64 36.94
C ILE A 188 -22.37 -15.88 37.57
N PRO A 189 -21.08 -16.21 37.33
CA PRO A 189 -20.43 -17.35 37.99
C PRO A 189 -20.33 -17.18 39.50
N ARG A 190 -20.08 -15.92 39.96
CA ARG A 190 -20.05 -15.62 41.38
C ARG A 190 -21.40 -15.84 42.07
N ALA A 191 -22.46 -15.31 41.48
CA ALA A 191 -23.80 -15.47 42.03
C ALA A 191 -24.24 -16.95 42.03
N ARG A 192 -23.86 -17.73 40.99
CA ARG A 192 -24.08 -19.19 40.97
C ARG A 192 -23.31 -19.90 42.10
N GLY A 193 -22.02 -19.55 42.25
CA GLY A 193 -21.20 -20.14 43.33
C GLY A 193 -21.73 -19.82 44.72
N GLU A 194 -22.15 -18.56 44.98
CA GLU A 194 -22.77 -18.16 46.25
C GLU A 194 -24.10 -18.91 46.51
N ALA A 195 -24.94 -19.07 45.47
CA ALA A 195 -26.16 -19.84 45.57
C ALA A 195 -25.90 -21.33 45.88
N GLU A 196 -24.96 -21.96 45.17
CA GLU A 196 -24.58 -23.34 45.39
C GLU A 196 -23.97 -23.59 46.75
N GLN A 197 -23.15 -22.66 47.26
CA GLN A 197 -22.61 -22.71 48.60
C GLN A 197 -23.72 -22.65 49.65
N THR A 198 -24.72 -21.79 49.45
CA THR A 198 -25.86 -21.65 50.38
C THR A 198 -26.69 -22.94 50.39
N VAL A 199 -26.94 -23.59 49.26
CA VAL A 199 -27.64 -24.86 49.16
C VAL A 199 -26.87 -25.96 49.85
N GLN A 200 -25.56 -26.11 49.59
CA GLN A 200 -24.72 -27.13 50.25
C GLN A 200 -24.62 -26.95 51.76
N GLN A 201 -24.57 -25.67 52.23
CA GLN A 201 -24.62 -25.41 53.69
C GLN A 201 -25.94 -25.85 54.28
N ALA A 202 -27.08 -25.58 53.64
CA ALA A 202 -28.37 -26.01 54.13
C ALA A 202 -28.55 -27.54 54.13
N GLU A 203 -28.06 -28.21 53.07
CA GLU A 203 -28.03 -29.69 53.02
C GLU A 203 -27.15 -30.32 54.10
N GLY A 204 -25.99 -29.68 54.42
CA GLY A 204 -25.15 -30.11 55.52
C GLY A 204 -25.83 -30.04 56.89
N TYR A 205 -26.59 -28.96 57.13
CA TYR A 205 -27.38 -28.82 58.36
C TYR A 205 -28.57 -29.76 58.46
N ALA A 206 -29.07 -30.29 57.32
CA ALA A 206 -30.17 -31.22 57.32
C ALA A 206 -29.76 -32.67 57.51
N THR A 207 -28.48 -33.00 57.38
CA THR A 207 -27.93 -34.34 57.53
C THR A 207 -27.30 -34.62 58.89
N ASP A 208 -27.13 -33.60 59.72
CA ASP A 208 -26.78 -33.70 61.17
C ASP A 208 -28.06 -33.74 62.03
#